data_d29b6f5903b4b9bc1f87541853c695cf
#
_entry.id   d29b6f5903b4b9bc1f87541853c695cf
#
_cell.length_a   1.000
_cell.length_b   1.000
_cell.length_c   1.000
_cell.angle_alpha   90.00
_cell.angle_beta   90.00
_cell.angle_gamma   90.00
#
_symmetry.space_group_name_H-M   'P 1'
#
loop_
_entity.id
_entity.type
_entity.pdbx_description
1 polymer ?
#
loop_
_entity_poly.entity_id
_entity_poly.type
_entity_poly.pdbx_seq_one_letter_code
_entity_poly.pdbx_strand_id
1 'polypeptide(L)'
;MDLNLELLNAIDSFVWGPPLLVLLVGTGILLTLRLKLLQVFQLPKALGLIFKAQNQGNGDIDSFKALCTALSATVGTGNIVGVATAIAAGGPGAIFWMWMAAFFGMATKYAEGLLAVKYREVDSKGEIAGGPMFYIKNGMGPKFKWLGSLFAIFGVLVAYFGIGTFAQVNSIVDITKMTIGLDPMWTALILTILVAAITLGGLQSIASAAAKIVPAMAVIYFISTIGVLVYFADKVPAAIQTIVYSAFSGSAAAGGFLGATVMLAMRNGIARGVFSNESGLGSAPIVAAAAKTKWPAEQGLISMTGTFIDTIIICTLTGLSIVVSGEWMNGLNGAALTNAAFKDAFPAFGGYMLMIGLVLFAFTTILGWNYYGERCMIYLCGTKGVLPYRVIFIILVASGAFLKLEAIWVLADIVNGLMAIPNLIALLALSGVVVRETAKYFDHLKTGKDYEEYEDLDPSKVNVSKAVKSLED
;
A
#
# COMPACT_ATOMS: atom_id res chain seq x y z
N MET A 1 -4.54 0.17 -30.82
CA MET A 1 -5.53 0.76 -29.92
C MET A 1 -4.88 1.97 -29.30
N ASP A 2 -4.79 3.03 -30.10
CA ASP A 2 -4.33 4.33 -29.61
C ASP A 2 -5.52 4.97 -28.87
N LEU A 3 -5.84 4.45 -27.69
CA LEU A 3 -6.59 5.25 -26.74
C LEU A 3 -5.77 6.52 -26.60
N ASN A 4 -6.40 7.65 -26.85
CA ASN A 4 -5.77 8.94 -26.84
C ASN A 4 -5.02 9.08 -25.50
N LEU A 5 -3.72 8.77 -25.48
CA LEU A 5 -2.89 8.80 -24.28
C LEU A 5 -2.91 10.19 -23.64
N GLU A 6 -3.10 11.22 -24.47
CA GLU A 6 -3.29 12.60 -24.02
C GLU A 6 -4.55 12.74 -23.17
N LEU A 7 -5.66 12.10 -23.56
CA LEU A 7 -6.90 12.12 -22.78
C LEU A 7 -6.71 11.39 -21.45
N LEU A 8 -6.07 10.23 -21.44
CA LEU A 8 -5.77 9.49 -20.21
C LEU A 8 -4.89 10.31 -19.27
N ASN A 9 -3.84 10.94 -19.79
CA ASN A 9 -2.96 11.81 -19.01
C ASN A 9 -3.68 13.05 -18.46
N ALA A 10 -4.62 13.60 -19.22
CA ALA A 10 -5.45 14.72 -18.75
C ALA A 10 -6.37 14.28 -17.59
N ILE A 11 -7.00 13.10 -17.71
CA ILE A 11 -7.84 12.52 -16.64
C ILE A 11 -7.00 12.21 -15.41
N ASP A 12 -5.85 11.59 -15.57
CA ASP A 12 -4.91 11.29 -14.49
C ASP A 12 -4.50 12.57 -13.74
N SER A 13 -4.12 13.59 -14.49
CA SER A 13 -3.73 14.90 -13.95
C SER A 13 -4.87 15.59 -13.19
N PHE A 14 -6.12 15.37 -13.60
CA PHE A 14 -7.29 15.86 -12.87
C PHE A 14 -7.54 15.04 -11.60
N VAL A 15 -7.50 13.71 -11.68
CA VAL A 15 -7.75 12.80 -10.54
C VAL A 15 -6.68 13.00 -9.46
N TRP A 16 -5.39 12.97 -9.83
CA TRP A 16 -4.27 13.23 -8.92
C TRP A 16 -3.92 14.70 -8.78
N GLY A 17 -4.88 15.56 -9.08
CA GLY A 17 -4.76 17.00 -8.90
C GLY A 17 -4.81 17.44 -7.43
N PRO A 18 -4.69 18.75 -7.16
CA PRO A 18 -4.69 19.28 -5.80
C PRO A 18 -5.85 18.83 -4.92
N PRO A 19 -7.10 18.65 -5.41
CA PRO A 19 -8.20 18.20 -4.55
C PRO A 19 -7.97 16.85 -3.88
N LEU A 20 -7.52 15.83 -4.64
CA LEU A 20 -7.26 14.51 -4.07
C LEU A 20 -6.04 14.52 -3.16
N LEU A 21 -4.96 15.22 -3.54
CA LEU A 21 -3.77 15.34 -2.70
C LEU A 21 -4.07 16.02 -1.37
N VAL A 22 -4.86 17.09 -1.39
CA VAL A 22 -5.32 17.77 -0.17
C VAL A 22 -6.20 16.84 0.67
N LEU A 23 -7.09 16.09 0.04
CA LEU A 23 -7.95 15.15 0.75
C LEU A 23 -7.15 14.02 1.40
N LEU A 24 -6.16 13.43 0.71
CA LEU A 24 -5.28 12.37 1.23
C LEU A 24 -4.43 12.87 2.40
N VAL A 25 -3.64 13.91 2.17
CA VAL A 25 -2.73 14.45 3.18
C VAL A 25 -3.51 15.09 4.32
N GLY A 26 -4.57 15.85 4.00
CA GLY A 26 -5.43 16.50 4.99
C GLY A 26 -6.14 15.52 5.92
N THR A 27 -6.63 14.39 5.40
CA THR A 27 -7.19 13.30 6.23
C THR A 27 -6.12 12.72 7.17
N GLY A 28 -4.91 12.47 6.65
CA GLY A 28 -3.79 11.99 7.46
C GLY A 28 -3.39 12.96 8.56
N ILE A 29 -3.30 14.26 8.25
CA ILE A 29 -3.02 15.33 9.24
C ILE A 29 -4.12 15.38 10.29
N LEU A 30 -5.39 15.40 9.88
CA LEU A 30 -6.54 15.44 10.81
C LEU A 30 -6.49 14.26 11.77
N LEU A 31 -6.27 13.04 11.26
CA LEU A 31 -6.18 11.83 12.07
C LEU A 31 -4.96 11.87 13.00
N THR A 32 -3.81 12.30 12.50
CA THR A 32 -2.59 12.48 13.29
C THR A 32 -2.83 13.41 14.49
N LEU A 33 -3.50 14.55 14.26
CA LEU A 33 -3.81 15.51 15.34
C LEU A 33 -4.85 14.95 16.32
N ARG A 34 -5.93 14.32 15.81
CA ARG A 34 -6.96 13.71 16.65
C ARG A 34 -6.46 12.54 17.49
N LEU A 35 -5.53 11.76 16.95
CA LEU A 35 -4.91 10.62 17.61
C LEU A 35 -3.62 10.98 18.37
N LYS A 36 -3.25 12.29 18.42
CA LYS A 36 -2.11 12.82 19.17
C LYS A 36 -0.77 12.15 18.82
N LEU A 37 -0.46 12.09 17.52
CA LEU A 37 0.78 11.48 17.03
C LEU A 37 0.93 9.99 17.43
N LEU A 38 -0.19 9.26 17.48
CA LEU A 38 -0.21 7.84 17.85
C LEU A 38 0.82 7.02 17.07
N GLN A 39 1.00 7.31 15.78
CA GLN A 39 1.96 6.63 14.92
C GLN A 39 3.43 6.82 15.35
N VAL A 40 3.73 7.83 16.15
CA VAL A 40 5.08 8.03 16.72
C VAL A 40 5.19 7.30 18.06
N PHE A 41 4.30 7.62 19.00
CA PHE A 41 4.40 7.13 20.38
C PHE A 41 4.04 5.65 20.53
N GLN A 42 3.19 5.11 19.68
CA GLN A 42 2.75 3.72 19.76
C GLN A 42 3.41 2.79 18.72
N LEU A 43 4.34 3.29 17.90
CA LEU A 43 5.04 2.47 16.91
C LEU A 43 5.79 1.28 17.53
N PRO A 44 6.55 1.44 18.64
CA PRO A 44 7.24 0.30 19.24
C PRO A 44 6.27 -0.79 19.71
N LYS A 45 5.13 -0.39 20.28
CA LYS A 45 4.07 -1.32 20.69
C LYS A 45 3.44 -2.01 19.46
N ALA A 46 3.16 -1.26 18.41
CA ALA A 46 2.59 -1.79 17.19
C ALA A 46 3.49 -2.84 16.54
N LEU A 47 4.81 -2.60 16.49
CA LEU A 47 5.80 -3.55 16.01
C LEU A 47 5.86 -4.81 16.89
N GLY A 48 5.74 -4.65 18.21
CA GLY A 48 5.65 -5.78 19.14
C GLY A 48 4.41 -6.65 18.95
N LEU A 49 3.27 -6.03 18.57
CA LEU A 49 2.01 -6.76 18.33
C LEU A 49 2.06 -7.67 17.10
N ILE A 50 2.92 -7.38 16.11
CA ILE A 50 3.09 -8.23 14.92
C ILE A 50 3.46 -9.67 15.31
N PHE A 51 4.31 -9.82 16.33
CA PHE A 51 4.85 -11.11 16.76
C PHE A 51 4.07 -11.75 17.92
N LYS A 52 3.09 -11.03 18.49
CA LYS A 52 2.22 -11.60 19.51
C LYS A 52 1.07 -12.33 18.82
N ALA A 53 1.02 -13.63 18.94
CA ALA A 53 -0.10 -14.44 18.45
C ALA A 53 -1.37 -14.07 19.23
N GLN A 54 -2.19 -13.20 18.67
CA GLN A 54 -3.52 -12.89 19.19
C GLN A 54 -4.50 -13.89 18.57
N ASN A 55 -4.85 -14.92 19.33
CA ASN A 55 -5.87 -15.91 18.92
C ASN A 55 -7.22 -15.63 19.56
N GLN A 56 -7.44 -14.43 20.09
CA GLN A 56 -8.67 -14.04 20.76
C GLN A 56 -9.56 -13.24 19.82
N GLY A 57 -10.78 -13.70 19.62
CA GLY A 57 -11.79 -13.01 18.81
C GLY A 57 -12.15 -13.73 17.52
N ASN A 58 -13.20 -13.22 16.86
CA ASN A 58 -13.68 -13.73 15.60
C ASN A 58 -12.81 -13.24 14.46
N GLY A 59 -12.46 -14.10 13.53
CA GLY A 59 -11.65 -13.79 12.35
C GLY A 59 -11.28 -15.05 11.60
N ASP A 60 -10.89 -14.91 10.32
CA ASP A 60 -10.56 -16.05 9.46
C ASP A 60 -9.07 -16.41 9.53
N ILE A 61 -8.22 -15.41 9.76
CA ILE A 61 -6.75 -15.54 9.79
C ILE A 61 -6.16 -14.82 10.99
N ASP A 62 -4.98 -15.26 11.46
CA ASP A 62 -4.26 -14.54 12.51
C ASP A 62 -3.76 -13.17 12.01
N SER A 63 -3.47 -12.26 12.96
CA SER A 63 -3.09 -10.88 12.64
C SER A 63 -1.78 -10.79 11.87
N PHE A 64 -0.83 -11.72 12.08
CA PHE A 64 0.41 -11.76 11.31
C PHE A 64 0.14 -12.12 9.84
N LYS A 65 -0.70 -13.14 9.57
CA LYS A 65 -1.11 -13.48 8.21
C LYS A 65 -1.89 -12.34 7.55
N ALA A 66 -2.75 -11.65 8.30
CA ALA A 66 -3.48 -10.48 7.81
C ALA A 66 -2.52 -9.35 7.41
N LEU A 67 -1.49 -9.06 8.24
CA LEU A 67 -0.46 -8.08 7.91
C LEU A 67 0.37 -8.52 6.70
N CYS A 68 0.83 -9.77 6.66
CA CYS A 68 1.58 -10.29 5.50
C CYS A 68 0.75 -10.24 4.21
N THR A 69 -0.55 -10.52 4.28
CA THR A 69 -1.44 -10.42 3.12
C THR A 69 -1.64 -8.95 2.71
N ALA A 70 -1.76 -8.03 3.65
CA ALA A 70 -1.77 -6.60 3.35
C ALA A 70 -0.46 -6.14 2.73
N LEU A 71 0.69 -6.54 3.30
CA LEU A 71 2.01 -6.24 2.75
C LEU A 71 2.25 -6.91 1.39
N SER A 72 1.67 -8.07 1.13
CA SER A 72 1.76 -8.70 -0.19
C SER A 72 1.12 -7.85 -1.28
N ALA A 73 0.05 -7.14 -0.97
CA ALA A 73 -0.61 -6.24 -1.90
C ALA A 73 0.12 -4.89 -2.06
N THR A 74 0.71 -4.37 -0.97
CA THR A 74 1.34 -3.05 -0.94
C THR A 74 2.80 -3.08 -1.38
N VAL A 75 3.60 -4.04 -0.89
CA VAL A 75 5.01 -4.19 -1.27
C VAL A 75 5.11 -4.83 -2.65
N GLY A 76 5.16 -3.99 -3.66
CA GLY A 76 5.09 -4.37 -5.07
C GLY A 76 6.00 -3.55 -5.96
N THR A 77 5.58 -3.38 -7.22
CA THR A 77 6.31 -2.51 -8.18
C THR A 77 6.38 -1.06 -7.70
N GLY A 78 5.45 -0.60 -6.85
CA GLY A 78 5.47 0.74 -6.25
C GLY A 78 6.77 1.05 -5.52
N ASN A 79 7.31 0.09 -4.77
CA ASN A 79 8.52 0.25 -3.97
C ASN A 79 9.82 0.30 -4.79
N ILE A 80 9.80 -0.16 -6.02
CA ILE A 80 10.97 -0.23 -6.91
C ILE A 80 10.77 0.70 -8.10
N VAL A 81 9.81 0.36 -8.96
CA VAL A 81 9.50 1.11 -10.18
C VAL A 81 8.85 2.46 -9.85
N GLY A 82 7.93 2.50 -8.88
CA GLY A 82 7.26 3.71 -8.44
C GLY A 82 8.21 4.73 -7.82
N VAL A 83 9.15 4.29 -6.96
CA VAL A 83 10.19 5.15 -6.39
C VAL A 83 11.09 5.73 -7.48
N ALA A 84 11.55 4.88 -8.41
CA ALA A 84 12.37 5.32 -9.53
C ALA A 84 11.63 6.33 -10.42
N THR A 85 10.33 6.10 -10.68
CA THR A 85 9.49 7.03 -11.45
C THR A 85 9.29 8.35 -10.72
N ALA A 86 9.12 8.32 -9.38
CA ALA A 86 9.01 9.53 -8.58
C ALA A 86 10.30 10.39 -8.66
N ILE A 87 11.47 9.73 -8.58
CA ILE A 87 12.76 10.40 -8.69
C ILE A 87 12.98 10.93 -10.11
N ALA A 88 12.67 10.13 -11.13
CA ALA A 88 12.83 10.55 -12.53
C ALA A 88 11.95 11.78 -12.87
N ALA A 89 10.73 11.85 -12.34
CA ALA A 89 9.79 12.95 -12.62
C ALA A 89 9.94 14.14 -11.67
N GLY A 90 10.25 13.90 -10.39
CA GLY A 90 10.28 14.91 -9.34
C GLY A 90 11.67 15.19 -8.75
N GLY A 91 12.70 14.50 -9.23
CA GLY A 91 14.05 14.57 -8.64
C GLY A 91 14.13 13.85 -7.28
N PRO A 92 15.34 13.84 -6.65
CA PRO A 92 15.56 13.19 -5.35
C PRO A 92 14.63 13.69 -4.24
N GLY A 93 14.16 14.94 -4.30
CA GLY A 93 13.22 15.54 -3.34
C GLY A 93 11.88 14.83 -3.25
N ALA A 94 11.50 14.06 -4.27
CA ALA A 94 10.28 13.25 -4.25
C ALA A 94 10.29 12.22 -3.09
N ILE A 95 11.48 11.70 -2.71
CA ILE A 95 11.62 10.76 -1.59
C ILE A 95 11.21 11.43 -0.27
N PHE A 96 11.61 12.67 -0.02
CA PHE A 96 11.18 13.41 1.16
C PHE A 96 9.65 13.50 1.24
N TRP A 97 8.99 13.80 0.14
CA TRP A 97 7.53 13.89 0.10
C TRP A 97 6.84 12.53 0.22
N MET A 98 7.50 11.44 -0.21
CA MET A 98 7.05 10.06 0.10
C MET A 98 7.11 9.81 1.62
N TRP A 99 8.17 10.25 2.32
CA TRP A 99 8.24 10.13 3.78
C TRP A 99 7.12 10.90 4.48
N MET A 100 6.84 12.12 4.02
CA MET A 100 5.77 12.93 4.58
C MET A 100 4.39 12.29 4.35
N ALA A 101 4.15 11.76 3.13
CA ALA A 101 2.93 11.02 2.83
C ALA A 101 2.78 9.77 3.71
N ALA A 102 3.85 9.01 3.92
CA ALA A 102 3.84 7.83 4.78
C ALA A 102 3.64 8.18 6.26
N PHE A 103 4.27 9.23 6.76
CA PHE A 103 4.13 9.69 8.14
C PHE A 103 2.66 9.97 8.49
N PHE A 104 1.98 10.76 7.67
CA PHE A 104 0.56 11.02 7.84
C PHE A 104 -0.31 9.82 7.44
N GLY A 105 0.12 9.06 6.44
CA GLY A 105 -0.51 7.84 5.97
C GLY A 105 -0.59 6.73 7.04
N MET A 106 0.38 6.65 7.96
CA MET A 106 0.32 5.72 9.09
C MET A 106 -0.91 5.93 9.97
N ALA A 107 -1.28 7.18 10.27
CA ALA A 107 -2.50 7.49 11.02
C ALA A 107 -3.77 7.14 10.22
N THR A 108 -3.74 7.34 8.90
CA THR A 108 -4.82 6.93 7.99
C THR A 108 -4.97 5.41 7.99
N LYS A 109 -3.88 4.67 7.83
CA LYS A 109 -3.87 3.20 7.84
C LYS A 109 -4.33 2.61 9.17
N TYR A 110 -3.98 3.27 10.29
CA TYR A 110 -4.51 2.94 11.61
C TYR A 110 -6.04 3.02 11.63
N ALA A 111 -6.60 4.14 11.18
CA ALA A 111 -8.03 4.35 11.15
C ALA A 111 -8.76 3.34 10.23
N GLU A 112 -8.18 3.05 9.06
CA GLU A 112 -8.68 2.06 8.11
C GLU A 112 -8.77 0.67 8.75
N GLY A 113 -7.68 0.20 9.38
CA GLY A 113 -7.63 -1.11 10.04
C GLY A 113 -8.60 -1.22 11.22
N LEU A 114 -8.71 -0.16 12.01
CA LEU A 114 -9.66 -0.08 13.13
C LEU A 114 -11.12 -0.17 12.63
N LEU A 115 -11.51 0.66 11.67
CA LEU A 115 -12.87 0.69 11.14
C LEU A 115 -13.23 -0.61 10.43
N ALA A 116 -12.27 -1.26 9.78
CA ALA A 116 -12.47 -2.54 9.11
C ALA A 116 -12.92 -3.63 10.09
N VAL A 117 -12.28 -3.72 11.25
CA VAL A 117 -12.66 -4.69 12.29
C VAL A 117 -13.97 -4.28 12.99
N LYS A 118 -14.16 -2.98 13.26
CA LYS A 118 -15.36 -2.47 13.96
C LYS A 118 -16.65 -2.75 13.17
N TYR A 119 -16.63 -2.66 11.85
CA TYR A 119 -17.81 -2.72 11.00
C TYR A 119 -17.86 -3.93 10.06
N ARG A 120 -17.04 -4.96 10.33
CA ARG A 120 -17.06 -6.21 9.57
C ARG A 120 -18.36 -6.99 9.74
N GLU A 121 -18.69 -7.77 8.75
CA GLU A 121 -19.83 -8.69 8.72
C GLU A 121 -19.35 -10.13 8.46
N VAL A 122 -20.24 -11.09 8.63
CA VAL A 122 -20.03 -12.48 8.21
C VAL A 122 -20.83 -12.69 6.92
N ASP A 123 -20.20 -13.21 5.89
CA ASP A 123 -20.86 -13.47 4.61
C ASP A 123 -21.70 -14.77 4.65
N SER A 124 -22.38 -15.08 3.54
CA SER A 124 -23.24 -16.27 3.43
C SER A 124 -22.49 -17.61 3.50
N LYS A 125 -21.15 -17.60 3.44
CA LYS A 125 -20.29 -18.78 3.61
C LYS A 125 -19.67 -18.87 5.01
N GLY A 126 -19.97 -17.92 5.89
CA GLY A 126 -19.39 -17.84 7.22
C GLY A 126 -18.01 -17.18 7.26
N GLU A 127 -17.55 -16.58 6.17
CA GLU A 127 -16.28 -15.87 6.10
C GLU A 127 -16.45 -14.39 6.46
N ILE A 128 -15.42 -13.80 7.06
CA ILE A 128 -15.41 -12.39 7.41
C ILE A 128 -15.33 -11.52 6.16
N ALA A 129 -16.22 -10.54 6.09
CA ALA A 129 -16.27 -9.53 5.04
C ALA A 129 -16.20 -8.14 5.66
N GLY A 130 -15.26 -7.30 5.19
CA GLY A 130 -15.06 -5.96 5.72
C GLY A 130 -14.32 -5.06 4.73
N GLY A 131 -13.95 -3.88 5.20
CA GLY A 131 -13.32 -2.83 4.39
C GLY A 131 -14.23 -1.63 4.16
N PRO A 132 -13.84 -0.68 3.29
CA PRO A 132 -14.55 0.58 3.10
C PRO A 132 -16.03 0.43 2.79
N MET A 133 -16.40 -0.51 1.92
CA MET A 133 -17.78 -0.74 1.55
C MET A 133 -18.66 -1.10 2.76
N PHE A 134 -18.10 -1.78 3.77
CA PHE A 134 -18.83 -2.16 4.98
C PHE A 134 -18.87 -1.04 6.01
N TYR A 135 -17.75 -0.35 6.29
CA TYR A 135 -17.81 0.74 7.25
C TYR A 135 -18.52 1.99 6.71
N ILE A 136 -18.59 2.18 5.38
CA ILE A 136 -19.47 3.17 4.77
C ILE A 136 -20.94 2.78 5.01
N LYS A 137 -21.32 1.55 4.67
CA LYS A 137 -22.69 1.06 4.84
C LYS A 137 -23.15 1.06 6.30
N ASN A 138 -22.32 0.54 7.21
CA ASN A 138 -22.68 0.28 8.60
C ASN A 138 -22.33 1.46 9.52
N GLY A 139 -21.25 2.19 9.26
CA GLY A 139 -20.80 3.31 10.09
C GLY A 139 -21.44 4.63 9.71
N MET A 140 -21.57 4.94 8.41
CA MET A 140 -22.23 6.16 7.94
C MET A 140 -23.75 6.00 7.79
N GLY A 141 -24.21 4.75 7.70
CA GLY A 141 -25.63 4.40 7.61
C GLY A 141 -26.11 4.05 6.21
N PRO A 142 -27.33 3.46 6.10
CA PRO A 142 -27.86 2.89 4.86
C PRO A 142 -27.96 3.87 3.68
N LYS A 143 -28.12 5.17 3.95
CA LYS A 143 -28.18 6.22 2.93
C LYS A 143 -26.92 6.33 2.11
N PHE A 144 -25.78 5.91 2.66
CA PHE A 144 -24.47 5.95 2.01
C PHE A 144 -24.07 4.63 1.35
N LYS A 145 -24.94 3.63 1.31
CA LYS A 145 -24.66 2.33 0.66
C LYS A 145 -24.16 2.48 -0.78
N TRP A 146 -24.67 3.45 -1.53
CA TRP A 146 -24.23 3.75 -2.89
C TRP A 146 -22.72 4.12 -2.96
N LEU A 147 -22.22 4.86 -1.96
CA LEU A 147 -20.80 5.22 -1.87
C LEU A 147 -19.94 3.99 -1.61
N GLY A 148 -20.40 3.05 -0.76
CA GLY A 148 -19.77 1.75 -0.56
C GLY A 148 -19.75 0.89 -1.83
N SER A 149 -20.84 0.91 -2.61
CA SER A 149 -20.90 0.23 -3.90
C SER A 149 -19.96 0.85 -4.92
N LEU A 150 -19.84 2.18 -4.94
CA LEU A 150 -18.90 2.89 -5.79
C LEU A 150 -17.44 2.51 -5.47
N PHE A 151 -17.09 2.45 -4.18
CA PHE A 151 -15.80 1.94 -3.73
C PHE A 151 -15.54 0.52 -4.24
N ALA A 152 -16.52 -0.38 -4.08
CA ALA A 152 -16.39 -1.78 -4.50
C ALA A 152 -16.21 -1.93 -6.03
N ILE A 153 -16.91 -1.10 -6.83
CA ILE A 153 -16.73 -1.04 -8.29
C ILE A 153 -15.28 -0.64 -8.63
N PHE A 154 -14.78 0.45 -8.05
CA PHE A 154 -13.40 0.86 -8.26
C PHE A 154 -12.40 -0.19 -7.77
N GLY A 155 -12.66 -0.87 -6.64
CA GLY A 155 -11.82 -1.95 -6.14
C GLY A 155 -11.69 -3.12 -7.11
N VAL A 156 -12.79 -3.52 -7.77
CA VAL A 156 -12.75 -4.53 -8.85
C VAL A 156 -11.96 -4.03 -10.06
N LEU A 157 -12.16 -2.76 -10.46
CA LEU A 157 -11.43 -2.18 -11.59
C LEU A 157 -9.92 -2.07 -11.32
N VAL A 158 -9.52 -1.70 -10.10
CA VAL A 158 -8.11 -1.67 -9.68
C VAL A 158 -7.51 -3.07 -9.69
N ALA A 159 -8.25 -4.07 -9.21
CA ALA A 159 -7.80 -5.46 -9.24
C ALA A 159 -7.61 -5.97 -10.67
N TYR A 160 -8.52 -5.63 -11.58
CA TYR A 160 -8.48 -6.11 -12.97
C TYR A 160 -7.51 -5.34 -13.87
N PHE A 161 -7.53 -4.02 -13.81
CA PHE A 161 -6.87 -3.15 -14.79
C PHE A 161 -5.80 -2.25 -14.19
N GLY A 162 -5.74 -2.18 -12.86
CA GLY A 162 -4.85 -1.28 -12.14
C GLY A 162 -3.59 -1.96 -11.61
N ILE A 163 -3.23 -1.54 -10.41
CA ILE A 163 -2.06 -2.04 -9.67
C ILE A 163 -2.14 -3.55 -9.40
N GLY A 164 -3.35 -4.14 -9.41
CA GLY A 164 -3.57 -5.54 -9.07
C GLY A 164 -3.09 -6.55 -10.11
N THR A 165 -2.97 -6.17 -11.38
CA THR A 165 -2.59 -7.10 -12.47
C THR A 165 -1.56 -6.51 -13.42
N PHE A 166 -1.99 -5.63 -14.32
CA PHE A 166 -1.20 -5.26 -15.49
C PHE A 166 0.15 -4.63 -15.16
N ALA A 167 0.19 -3.69 -14.23
CA ALA A 167 1.41 -3.03 -13.82
C ALA A 167 2.44 -4.03 -13.27
N GLN A 168 1.98 -5.01 -12.50
CA GLN A 168 2.81 -6.06 -11.90
C GLN A 168 3.32 -7.04 -12.98
N VAL A 169 2.41 -7.54 -13.83
CA VAL A 169 2.74 -8.49 -14.89
C VAL A 169 3.75 -7.89 -15.86
N ASN A 170 3.52 -6.66 -16.31
CA ASN A 170 4.44 -5.96 -17.21
C ASN A 170 5.83 -5.80 -16.59
N SER A 171 5.89 -5.39 -15.31
CA SER A 171 7.17 -5.21 -14.62
C SER A 171 7.94 -6.52 -14.47
N ILE A 172 7.24 -7.66 -14.22
CA ILE A 172 7.87 -8.98 -14.20
C ILE A 172 8.42 -9.34 -15.59
N VAL A 173 7.61 -9.14 -16.64
CA VAL A 173 8.00 -9.44 -18.03
C VAL A 173 9.23 -8.60 -18.44
N ASP A 174 9.20 -7.30 -18.16
CA ASP A 174 10.28 -6.40 -18.54
C ASP A 174 11.59 -6.76 -17.84
N ILE A 175 11.56 -6.98 -16.52
CA ILE A 175 12.77 -7.29 -15.76
C ILE A 175 13.35 -8.67 -16.11
N THR A 176 12.50 -9.68 -16.35
CA THR A 176 12.97 -11.03 -16.73
C THR A 176 13.53 -11.04 -18.14
N LYS A 177 12.89 -10.33 -19.08
CA LYS A 177 13.41 -10.15 -20.44
C LYS A 177 14.74 -9.40 -20.43
N MET A 178 14.85 -8.32 -19.66
CA MET A 178 16.06 -7.49 -19.59
C MET A 178 17.24 -8.22 -18.93
N THR A 179 16.98 -9.09 -17.93
CA THR A 179 18.03 -9.70 -17.12
C THR A 179 18.47 -11.07 -17.64
N ILE A 180 17.53 -11.91 -18.03
CA ILE A 180 17.79 -13.31 -18.46
C ILE A 180 17.34 -13.62 -19.89
N GLY A 181 16.80 -12.64 -20.60
CA GLY A 181 16.33 -12.83 -21.99
C GLY A 181 15.09 -13.73 -22.11
N LEU A 182 14.32 -13.94 -21.02
CA LEU A 182 13.13 -14.80 -21.05
C LEU A 182 12.04 -14.16 -21.91
N ASP A 183 11.49 -14.97 -22.82
CA ASP A 183 10.41 -14.52 -23.70
C ASP A 183 9.14 -14.19 -22.89
N PRO A 184 8.46 -13.07 -23.19
CA PRO A 184 7.24 -12.65 -22.50
C PRO A 184 6.16 -13.74 -22.41
N MET A 185 6.06 -14.61 -23.42
CA MET A 185 5.09 -15.71 -23.44
C MET A 185 5.34 -16.73 -22.33
N TRP A 186 6.61 -17.12 -22.10
CA TRP A 186 6.96 -18.05 -21.04
C TRP A 186 6.78 -17.42 -19.67
N THR A 187 7.14 -16.13 -19.52
CA THR A 187 6.89 -15.40 -18.27
C THR A 187 5.40 -15.37 -17.96
N ALA A 188 4.56 -15.03 -18.95
CA ALA A 188 3.11 -15.00 -18.79
C ALA A 188 2.53 -16.38 -18.41
N LEU A 189 2.98 -17.44 -19.05
CA LEU A 189 2.52 -18.80 -18.79
C LEU A 189 2.86 -19.24 -17.37
N ILE A 190 4.11 -19.10 -16.96
CA ILE A 190 4.59 -19.48 -15.62
C ILE A 190 3.82 -18.69 -14.57
N LEU A 191 3.73 -17.35 -14.73
CA LEU A 191 3.05 -16.47 -13.80
C LEU A 191 1.57 -16.84 -13.66
N THR A 192 0.88 -17.08 -14.78
CA THR A 192 -0.54 -17.45 -14.78
C THR A 192 -0.79 -18.76 -14.05
N ILE A 193 0.04 -19.78 -14.27
CA ILE A 193 -0.07 -21.07 -13.57
C ILE A 193 0.12 -20.89 -12.06
N LEU A 194 1.15 -20.14 -11.64
CA LEU A 194 1.44 -19.91 -10.23
C LEU A 194 0.33 -19.11 -9.54
N VAL A 195 -0.17 -18.05 -10.20
CA VAL A 195 -1.28 -17.24 -9.69
C VAL A 195 -2.54 -18.10 -9.57
N ALA A 196 -2.90 -18.86 -10.59
CA ALA A 196 -4.07 -19.73 -10.57
C ALA A 196 -3.98 -20.77 -9.44
N ALA A 197 -2.83 -21.43 -9.28
CA ALA A 197 -2.62 -22.46 -8.25
C ALA A 197 -2.85 -21.93 -6.82
N ILE A 198 -2.49 -20.67 -6.55
CA ILE A 198 -2.66 -20.07 -5.21
C ILE A 198 -4.05 -19.46 -5.05
N THR A 199 -4.53 -18.69 -6.04
CA THR A 199 -5.77 -17.92 -5.91
C THR A 199 -7.03 -18.78 -5.93
N LEU A 200 -7.01 -19.93 -6.60
CA LEU A 200 -8.11 -20.89 -6.56
C LEU A 200 -8.36 -21.45 -5.15
N GLY A 201 -7.34 -21.48 -4.28
CA GLY A 201 -7.48 -21.89 -2.87
C GLY A 201 -8.06 -20.81 -1.93
N GLY A 202 -8.40 -19.62 -2.44
CA GLY A 202 -9.01 -18.52 -1.68
C GLY A 202 -8.10 -17.89 -0.62
N LEU A 203 -8.72 -17.19 0.35
CA LEU A 203 -8.00 -16.41 1.37
C LEU A 203 -6.93 -17.21 2.12
N GLN A 204 -7.26 -18.43 2.56
CA GLN A 204 -6.34 -19.25 3.37
C GLN A 204 -5.07 -19.60 2.59
N SER A 205 -5.20 -19.91 1.31
CA SER A 205 -4.06 -20.19 0.42
C SER A 205 -3.22 -18.94 0.19
N ILE A 206 -3.86 -17.82 -0.15
CA ILE A 206 -3.20 -16.52 -0.37
C ILE A 206 -2.47 -16.08 0.89
N ALA A 207 -3.13 -16.11 2.05
CA ALA A 207 -2.55 -15.68 3.32
C ALA A 207 -1.39 -16.59 3.76
N SER A 208 -1.48 -17.89 3.49
CA SER A 208 -0.40 -18.85 3.80
C SER A 208 0.81 -18.66 2.88
N ALA A 209 0.59 -18.35 1.60
CA ALA A 209 1.65 -17.99 0.67
C ALA A 209 2.30 -16.65 1.07
N ALA A 210 1.50 -15.61 1.35
CA ALA A 210 1.96 -14.30 1.77
C ALA A 210 2.80 -14.37 3.06
N ALA A 211 2.37 -15.13 4.06
CA ALA A 211 3.08 -15.29 5.33
C ALA A 211 4.49 -15.92 5.19
N LYS A 212 4.74 -16.65 4.11
CA LYS A 212 6.06 -17.24 3.81
C LYS A 212 6.88 -16.33 2.88
N ILE A 213 6.25 -15.83 1.82
CA ILE A 213 6.96 -15.08 0.75
C ILE A 213 7.31 -13.67 1.23
N VAL A 214 6.38 -12.96 1.88
CA VAL A 214 6.58 -11.54 2.25
C VAL A 214 7.76 -11.32 3.18
N PRO A 215 7.94 -12.05 4.29
CA PRO A 215 9.14 -11.89 5.11
C PRO A 215 10.43 -12.25 4.36
N ALA A 216 10.41 -13.31 3.56
CA ALA A 216 11.58 -13.73 2.79
C ALA A 216 11.98 -12.69 1.74
N MET A 217 11.01 -12.16 0.96
CA MET A 217 11.29 -11.15 -0.05
C MET A 217 11.78 -9.84 0.57
N ALA A 218 11.18 -9.44 1.72
CA ALA A 218 11.60 -8.25 2.44
C ALA A 218 13.07 -8.35 2.91
N VAL A 219 13.46 -9.49 3.46
CA VAL A 219 14.84 -9.76 3.90
C VAL A 219 15.80 -9.78 2.72
N ILE A 220 15.47 -10.47 1.63
CA ILE A 220 16.31 -10.53 0.42
C ILE A 220 16.52 -9.11 -0.13
N TYR A 221 15.44 -8.34 -0.27
CA TYR A 221 15.52 -6.98 -0.81
C TYR A 221 16.29 -6.04 0.13
N PHE A 222 16.04 -6.15 1.44
CA PHE A 222 16.77 -5.39 2.46
C PHE A 222 18.29 -5.64 2.38
N ILE A 223 18.71 -6.91 2.33
CA ILE A 223 20.13 -7.27 2.21
C ILE A 223 20.71 -6.71 0.90
N SER A 224 19.97 -6.83 -0.20
CA SER A 224 20.40 -6.33 -1.51
C SER A 224 20.62 -4.84 -1.52
N THR A 225 19.68 -4.06 -0.99
CA THR A 225 19.75 -2.60 -0.94
C THR A 225 20.79 -2.11 0.07
N ILE A 226 20.91 -2.76 1.23
CA ILE A 226 21.99 -2.47 2.19
C ILE A 226 23.36 -2.73 1.54
N GLY A 227 23.49 -3.80 0.74
CA GLY A 227 24.71 -4.06 -0.02
C GLY A 227 25.09 -2.90 -0.94
N VAL A 228 24.10 -2.34 -1.68
CA VAL A 228 24.34 -1.14 -2.52
C VAL A 228 24.75 0.06 -1.66
N LEU A 229 24.07 0.30 -0.54
CA LEU A 229 24.40 1.43 0.35
C LEU A 229 25.78 1.29 1.02
N VAL A 230 26.20 0.08 1.36
CA VAL A 230 27.53 -0.20 1.91
C VAL A 230 28.60 0.04 0.85
N TYR A 231 28.35 -0.35 -0.41
CA TYR A 231 29.27 -0.09 -1.51
C TYR A 231 29.50 1.42 -1.73
N PHE A 232 28.43 2.23 -1.59
CA PHE A 232 28.48 3.69 -1.71
C PHE A 232 28.43 4.42 -0.36
N ALA A 233 28.95 3.83 0.72
CA ALA A 233 28.76 4.35 2.08
C ALA A 233 29.22 5.79 2.27
N ASP A 234 30.29 6.19 1.59
CA ASP A 234 30.84 7.55 1.57
C ASP A 234 29.88 8.60 0.98
N LYS A 235 29.01 8.18 0.03
CA LYS A 235 28.03 9.05 -0.64
C LYS A 235 26.68 9.16 0.10
N VAL A 236 26.39 8.27 1.05
CA VAL A 236 25.09 8.24 1.76
C VAL A 236 24.75 9.57 2.45
N PRO A 237 25.66 10.23 3.21
CA PRO A 237 25.35 11.51 3.83
C PRO A 237 24.98 12.60 2.81
N ALA A 238 25.73 12.67 1.70
CA ALA A 238 25.46 13.63 0.63
C ALA A 238 24.12 13.32 -0.09
N ALA A 239 23.77 12.04 -0.26
CA ALA A 239 22.49 11.64 -0.84
C ALA A 239 21.31 12.08 0.03
N ILE A 240 21.39 11.89 1.36
CA ILE A 240 20.36 12.36 2.29
C ILE A 240 20.22 13.88 2.22
N GLN A 241 21.34 14.60 2.22
CA GLN A 241 21.33 16.05 2.06
C GLN A 241 20.68 16.47 0.73
N THR A 242 20.99 15.78 -0.37
CA THR A 242 20.41 16.03 -1.69
C THR A 242 18.89 15.82 -1.68
N ILE A 243 18.41 14.75 -1.05
CA ILE A 243 16.97 14.46 -0.91
C ILE A 243 16.27 15.61 -0.18
N VAL A 244 16.78 16.00 0.99
CA VAL A 244 16.15 17.06 1.80
C VAL A 244 16.23 18.40 1.10
N TYR A 245 17.38 18.77 0.55
CA TYR A 245 17.56 20.05 -0.13
C TYR A 245 16.67 20.16 -1.37
N SER A 246 16.63 19.11 -2.21
CA SER A 246 15.84 19.09 -3.45
C SER A 246 14.32 19.11 -3.18
N ALA A 247 13.89 18.72 -1.99
CA ALA A 247 12.47 18.76 -1.63
C ALA A 247 11.93 20.19 -1.51
N PHE A 248 12.80 21.18 -1.23
CA PHE A 248 12.41 22.57 -0.98
C PHE A 248 12.99 23.58 -1.98
N SER A 249 14.05 23.21 -2.71
CA SER A 249 14.73 24.11 -3.64
C SER A 249 14.47 23.80 -5.11
N GLY A 250 13.83 22.67 -5.40
CA GLY A 250 13.72 22.12 -6.76
C GLY A 250 15.05 21.52 -7.23
N SER A 251 15.00 20.54 -8.12
CA SER A 251 16.19 19.82 -8.59
C SER A 251 17.08 20.62 -9.53
N ALA A 252 16.60 21.74 -10.05
CA ALA A 252 17.42 22.66 -10.87
C ALA A 252 18.67 23.18 -10.14
N ALA A 253 18.60 23.29 -8.80
CA ALA A 253 19.75 23.71 -7.99
C ALA A 253 20.78 22.59 -7.75
N ALA A 254 20.44 21.33 -8.01
CA ALA A 254 21.34 20.18 -7.82
C ALA A 254 22.12 19.80 -9.10
N GLY A 255 22.08 20.62 -10.15
CA GLY A 255 23.03 20.55 -11.25
C GLY A 255 22.73 19.54 -12.35
N GLY A 256 21.52 19.51 -12.90
CA GLY A 256 21.38 18.75 -14.13
C GLY A 256 20.00 18.30 -14.59
N PHE A 257 18.95 18.49 -13.83
CA PHE A 257 17.62 18.08 -14.28
C PHE A 257 16.77 19.29 -14.67
N LEU A 258 16.38 19.35 -15.93
CA LEU A 258 15.51 20.41 -16.46
C LEU A 258 14.14 20.37 -15.76
N GLY A 259 13.94 21.29 -14.78
CA GLY A 259 12.60 21.75 -14.45
C GLY A 259 11.77 20.99 -13.42
N ALA A 260 12.32 20.08 -12.61
CA ALA A 260 11.56 19.54 -11.49
C ALA A 260 11.39 20.62 -10.41
N THR A 261 10.21 21.22 -10.38
CA THR A 261 9.81 22.19 -9.35
C THR A 261 9.50 21.46 -8.04
N VAL A 262 9.53 22.21 -6.92
CA VAL A 262 9.06 21.70 -5.61
C VAL A 262 7.68 21.06 -5.73
N MET A 263 6.79 21.65 -6.54
CA MET A 263 5.45 21.13 -6.78
C MET A 263 5.47 19.77 -7.46
N LEU A 264 6.35 19.53 -8.44
CA LEU A 264 6.49 18.23 -9.11
C LEU A 264 7.08 17.18 -8.16
N ALA A 265 8.09 17.54 -7.35
CA ALA A 265 8.65 16.66 -6.33
C ALA A 265 7.57 16.25 -5.31
N MET A 266 6.78 17.21 -4.83
CA MET A 266 5.68 16.97 -3.89
C MET A 266 4.60 16.07 -4.50
N ARG A 267 4.09 16.43 -5.68
CA ARG A 267 3.04 15.66 -6.36
C ARG A 267 3.46 14.23 -6.64
N ASN A 268 4.63 14.03 -7.25
CA ASN A 268 5.13 12.69 -7.58
C ASN A 268 5.49 11.90 -6.32
N GLY A 269 6.11 12.54 -5.32
CA GLY A 269 6.44 11.89 -4.06
C GLY A 269 5.18 11.40 -3.32
N ILE A 270 4.17 12.26 -3.17
CA ILE A 270 2.91 11.89 -2.50
C ILE A 270 2.16 10.82 -3.30
N ALA A 271 1.98 11.02 -4.62
CA ALA A 271 1.23 10.08 -5.45
C ALA A 271 1.88 8.68 -5.48
N ARG A 272 3.20 8.60 -5.70
CA ARG A 272 3.93 7.32 -5.72
C ARG A 272 4.08 6.72 -4.33
N GLY A 273 4.19 7.53 -3.28
CA GLY A 273 4.16 7.07 -1.89
C GLY A 273 2.83 6.41 -1.54
N VAL A 274 1.70 7.04 -1.85
CA VAL A 274 0.36 6.48 -1.64
C VAL A 274 0.11 5.27 -2.55
N PHE A 275 0.58 5.30 -3.79
CA PHE A 275 0.51 4.14 -4.70
C PHE A 275 1.23 2.91 -4.12
N SER A 276 2.37 3.10 -3.43
CA SER A 276 3.13 2.02 -2.78
C SER A 276 2.43 1.53 -1.52
N ASN A 277 2.21 2.40 -0.54
CA ASN A 277 1.72 1.99 0.79
C ASN A 277 0.19 1.89 0.91
N GLU A 278 -0.55 2.33 -0.11
CA GLU A 278 -2.02 2.29 -0.18
C GLU A 278 -2.75 3.00 0.98
N SER A 279 -2.10 3.92 1.70
CA SER A 279 -2.75 4.65 2.80
C SER A 279 -3.79 5.63 2.28
N GLY A 280 -5.03 5.45 2.67
CA GLY A 280 -6.16 6.25 2.18
C GLY A 280 -6.83 5.70 0.93
N LEU A 281 -6.27 4.67 0.29
CA LEU A 281 -6.92 3.99 -0.84
C LEU A 281 -8.06 3.07 -0.39
N GLY A 282 -8.01 2.55 0.85
CA GLY A 282 -9.04 1.67 1.39
C GLY A 282 -8.91 0.19 1.01
N SER A 283 -7.85 -0.23 0.36
CA SER A 283 -7.60 -1.62 -0.06
C SER A 283 -7.20 -2.52 1.11
N ALA A 284 -6.18 -2.16 1.87
CA ALA A 284 -5.66 -2.95 2.98
C ALA A 284 -6.68 -3.25 4.11
N PRO A 285 -7.63 -2.38 4.46
CA PRO A 285 -8.69 -2.71 5.42
C PRO A 285 -9.55 -3.90 5.03
N ILE A 286 -9.61 -4.27 3.74
CA ILE A 286 -10.37 -5.43 3.27
C ILE A 286 -9.83 -6.73 3.91
N VAL A 287 -8.52 -6.91 3.98
CA VAL A 287 -7.93 -8.07 4.64
C VAL A 287 -7.75 -7.87 6.14
N ALA A 288 -7.53 -6.64 6.60
CA ALA A 288 -7.45 -6.34 8.03
C ALA A 288 -8.73 -6.74 8.79
N ALA A 289 -9.88 -6.66 8.13
CA ALA A 289 -11.16 -7.12 8.69
C ALA A 289 -11.17 -8.62 9.03
N ALA A 290 -10.45 -9.45 8.26
CA ALA A 290 -10.39 -10.90 8.46
C ALA A 290 -9.47 -11.33 9.62
N ALA A 291 -8.74 -10.40 10.24
CA ALA A 291 -7.84 -10.69 11.36
C ALA A 291 -8.59 -11.14 12.62
N LYS A 292 -8.04 -12.14 13.32
CA LYS A 292 -8.52 -12.59 14.61
C LYS A 292 -8.15 -11.60 15.70
N THR A 293 -9.07 -10.73 16.05
CA THR A 293 -8.92 -9.78 17.16
C THR A 293 -10.26 -9.39 17.73
N LYS A 294 -10.31 -9.12 19.04
CA LYS A 294 -11.44 -8.51 19.72
C LYS A 294 -11.39 -6.98 19.64
N TRP A 295 -10.19 -6.40 19.54
CA TRP A 295 -9.98 -4.97 19.65
C TRP A 295 -9.72 -4.30 18.31
N PRO A 296 -10.65 -3.50 17.79
CA PRO A 296 -10.46 -2.78 16.52
C PRO A 296 -9.18 -1.94 16.50
N ALA A 297 -8.87 -1.25 17.60
CA ALA A 297 -7.67 -0.41 17.71
C ALA A 297 -6.36 -1.20 17.64
N GLU A 298 -6.35 -2.44 18.11
CA GLU A 298 -5.19 -3.32 18.01
C GLU A 298 -4.86 -3.64 16.56
N GLN A 299 -5.88 -4.00 15.76
CA GLN A 299 -5.67 -4.21 14.33
C GLN A 299 -5.29 -2.92 13.61
N GLY A 300 -5.78 -1.77 14.06
CA GLY A 300 -5.32 -0.46 13.59
C GLY A 300 -3.82 -0.27 13.81
N LEU A 301 -3.31 -0.58 15.01
CA LEU A 301 -1.88 -0.51 15.33
C LEU A 301 -1.05 -1.42 14.42
N ILE A 302 -1.50 -2.67 14.22
CA ILE A 302 -0.83 -3.60 13.32
C ILE A 302 -0.85 -3.08 11.87
N SER A 303 -1.99 -2.59 11.39
CA SER A 303 -2.14 -2.09 10.03
C SER A 303 -1.23 -0.90 9.73
N MET A 304 -1.03 0.03 10.68
CA MET A 304 -0.15 1.19 10.43
C MET A 304 1.32 0.81 10.24
N THR A 305 1.76 -0.35 10.80
CA THR A 305 3.14 -0.83 10.61
C THR A 305 3.41 -1.20 9.16
N GLY A 306 2.36 -1.56 8.40
CA GLY A 306 2.48 -1.82 6.97
C GLY A 306 3.03 -0.62 6.21
N THR A 307 2.48 0.58 6.44
CA THR A 307 2.98 1.83 5.82
C THR A 307 4.41 2.15 6.26
N PHE A 308 4.75 1.90 7.52
CA PHE A 308 6.11 2.09 8.03
C PHE A 308 7.10 1.16 7.30
N ILE A 309 6.81 -0.12 7.21
CA ILE A 309 7.67 -1.12 6.56
C ILE A 309 7.79 -0.81 5.06
N ASP A 310 6.65 -0.57 4.39
CA ASP A 310 6.59 -0.34 2.96
C ASP A 310 7.39 0.90 2.53
N THR A 311 7.09 2.05 3.13
CA THR A 311 7.59 3.32 2.62
C THR A 311 8.77 3.85 3.43
N ILE A 312 8.67 3.88 4.77
CA ILE A 312 9.77 4.42 5.58
C ILE A 312 11.00 3.49 5.50
N ILE A 313 10.82 2.18 5.36
CA ILE A 313 11.96 1.25 5.20
C ILE A 313 12.22 0.97 3.72
N ILE A 314 11.34 0.26 3.01
CA ILE A 314 11.64 -0.31 1.69
C ILE A 314 11.81 0.79 0.63
N CYS A 315 10.87 1.75 0.51
CA CYS A 315 11.00 2.82 -0.47
C CYS A 315 12.21 3.73 -0.19
N THR A 316 12.55 3.95 1.10
CA THR A 316 13.76 4.71 1.48
C THR A 316 15.02 4.02 1.00
N LEU A 317 15.13 2.71 1.20
CA LEU A 317 16.28 1.92 0.75
C LEU A 317 16.42 1.95 -0.78
N THR A 318 15.33 1.80 -1.52
CA THR A 318 15.32 1.93 -2.98
C THR A 318 15.75 3.33 -3.41
N GLY A 319 15.14 4.36 -2.83
CA GLY A 319 15.41 5.75 -3.17
C GLY A 319 16.85 6.15 -2.89
N LEU A 320 17.39 5.78 -1.72
CA LEU A 320 18.79 6.01 -1.38
C LEU A 320 19.72 5.28 -2.35
N SER A 321 19.45 4.01 -2.69
CA SER A 321 20.25 3.24 -3.65
C SER A 321 20.35 3.94 -5.01
N ILE A 322 19.24 4.53 -5.48
CA ILE A 322 19.20 5.30 -6.73
C ILE A 322 19.97 6.62 -6.61
N VAL A 323 19.82 7.34 -5.50
CA VAL A 323 20.46 8.65 -5.34
C VAL A 323 21.97 8.53 -5.15
N VAL A 324 22.44 7.55 -4.37
CA VAL A 324 23.90 7.35 -4.14
C VAL A 324 24.65 6.93 -5.40
N SER A 325 24.00 6.17 -6.32
CA SER A 325 24.61 5.76 -7.59
C SER A 325 24.80 6.93 -8.57
N GLY A 326 23.95 7.96 -8.48
CA GLY A 326 23.96 9.07 -9.45
C GLY A 326 23.21 8.77 -10.76
N GLU A 327 22.72 7.54 -10.96
CA GLU A 327 22.06 7.09 -12.19
C GLU A 327 20.76 7.86 -12.51
N TRP A 328 20.16 8.51 -11.51
CA TRP A 328 18.97 9.34 -11.70
C TRP A 328 19.20 10.56 -12.61
N MET A 329 20.47 10.95 -12.86
CA MET A 329 20.85 12.05 -13.76
C MET A 329 20.92 11.61 -15.24
N ASN A 330 20.87 10.32 -15.53
CA ASN A 330 21.11 9.76 -16.88
C ASN A 330 19.82 9.61 -17.71
N GLY A 331 18.69 10.19 -17.27
CA GLY A 331 17.42 10.16 -18.01
C GLY A 331 16.71 8.79 -18.00
N LEU A 332 17.17 7.85 -17.18
CA LEU A 332 16.53 6.56 -16.99
C LEU A 332 15.27 6.69 -16.13
N ASN A 333 14.33 5.74 -16.30
CA ASN A 333 13.07 5.72 -15.56
C ASN A 333 12.69 4.29 -15.16
N GLY A 334 11.81 4.18 -14.14
CA GLY A 334 11.19 2.93 -13.72
C GLY A 334 12.21 1.84 -13.36
N ALA A 335 11.94 0.59 -13.76
CA ALA A 335 12.82 -0.54 -13.46
C ALA A 335 14.24 -0.39 -14.03
N ALA A 336 14.40 0.29 -15.18
CA ALA A 336 15.70 0.51 -15.79
C ALA A 336 16.61 1.39 -14.92
N LEU A 337 16.06 2.43 -14.28
CA LEU A 337 16.80 3.30 -13.37
C LEU A 337 17.29 2.53 -12.13
N THR A 338 16.42 1.77 -11.48
CA THR A 338 16.82 0.97 -10.31
C THR A 338 17.82 -0.12 -10.71
N ASN A 339 17.66 -0.74 -11.89
CA ASN A 339 18.59 -1.75 -12.40
C ASN A 339 19.98 -1.16 -12.66
N ALA A 340 20.06 0.05 -13.20
CA ALA A 340 21.33 0.75 -13.39
C ALA A 340 22.03 0.98 -12.04
N ALA A 341 21.32 1.47 -11.03
CA ALA A 341 21.87 1.69 -9.69
C ALA A 341 22.42 0.41 -9.04
N PHE A 342 21.72 -0.72 -9.19
CA PHE A 342 22.20 -2.01 -8.67
C PHE A 342 23.39 -2.56 -9.45
N LYS A 343 23.41 -2.38 -10.77
CA LYS A 343 24.54 -2.81 -11.61
C LYS A 343 25.78 -1.96 -11.41
N ASP A 344 25.64 -0.67 -11.10
CA ASP A 344 26.78 0.18 -10.77
C ASP A 344 27.49 -0.32 -9.50
N ALA A 345 26.75 -0.74 -8.47
CA ALA A 345 27.33 -1.35 -7.28
C ALA A 345 27.84 -2.78 -7.53
N PHE A 346 27.08 -3.58 -8.29
CA PHE A 346 27.36 -5.01 -8.51
C PHE A 346 27.20 -5.38 -9.99
N PRO A 347 28.19 -5.11 -10.85
CA PRO A 347 28.09 -5.31 -12.30
C PRO A 347 27.68 -6.72 -12.73
N ALA A 348 28.16 -7.76 -12.02
CA ALA A 348 27.92 -9.15 -12.38
C ALA A 348 26.55 -9.67 -11.96
N PHE A 349 26.00 -9.23 -10.82
CA PHE A 349 24.80 -9.82 -10.22
C PHE A 349 23.75 -8.83 -9.75
N GLY A 350 24.01 -7.52 -9.77
CA GLY A 350 23.04 -6.49 -9.36
C GLY A 350 21.70 -6.58 -10.10
N GLY A 351 21.73 -6.88 -11.40
CA GLY A 351 20.51 -7.10 -12.17
C GLY A 351 19.69 -8.32 -11.71
N TYR A 352 20.35 -9.41 -11.32
CA TYR A 352 19.67 -10.60 -10.77
C TYR A 352 19.07 -10.33 -9.39
N MET A 353 19.78 -9.59 -8.53
CA MET A 353 19.28 -9.19 -7.21
C MET A 353 17.98 -8.39 -7.36
N LEU A 354 17.97 -7.39 -8.24
CA LEU A 354 16.79 -6.59 -8.51
C LEU A 354 15.66 -7.43 -9.13
N MET A 355 15.97 -8.28 -10.10
CA MET A 355 14.99 -9.16 -10.76
C MET A 355 14.28 -10.04 -9.74
N ILE A 356 15.01 -10.70 -8.84
CA ILE A 356 14.43 -11.55 -7.80
C ILE A 356 13.50 -10.73 -6.89
N GLY A 357 13.97 -9.57 -6.43
CA GLY A 357 13.16 -8.67 -5.60
C GLY A 357 11.88 -8.23 -6.30
N LEU A 358 12.00 -7.70 -7.52
CA LEU A 358 10.86 -7.19 -8.27
C LEU A 358 9.85 -8.29 -8.64
N VAL A 359 10.33 -9.48 -9.05
CA VAL A 359 9.44 -10.62 -9.37
C VAL A 359 8.66 -11.06 -8.13
N LEU A 360 9.31 -11.20 -6.98
CA LEU A 360 8.63 -11.59 -5.74
C LEU A 360 7.63 -10.52 -5.29
N PHE A 361 8.01 -9.26 -5.31
CA PHE A 361 7.14 -8.13 -4.94
C PHE A 361 5.91 -8.06 -5.84
N ALA A 362 6.11 -8.04 -7.15
CA ALA A 362 5.02 -7.97 -8.11
C ALA A 362 4.10 -9.20 -8.06
N PHE A 363 4.67 -10.40 -7.91
CA PHE A 363 3.90 -11.63 -7.78
C PHE A 363 2.99 -11.62 -6.55
N THR A 364 3.52 -11.25 -5.39
CA THR A 364 2.70 -11.18 -4.18
C THR A 364 1.62 -10.11 -4.26
N THR A 365 1.88 -9.00 -4.95
CA THR A 365 0.88 -7.94 -5.19
C THR A 365 -0.29 -8.46 -6.01
N ILE A 366 -0.05 -9.26 -7.04
CA ILE A 366 -1.12 -9.91 -7.81
C ILE A 366 -2.00 -10.79 -6.90
N LEU A 367 -1.40 -11.55 -5.99
CA LEU A 367 -2.14 -12.40 -5.06
C LEU A 367 -3.00 -11.60 -4.07
N GLY A 368 -2.43 -10.55 -3.47
CA GLY A 368 -3.14 -9.69 -2.52
C GLY A 368 -4.32 -8.96 -3.17
N TRP A 369 -4.11 -8.39 -4.35
CA TRP A 369 -5.17 -7.70 -5.09
C TRP A 369 -6.24 -8.64 -5.67
N ASN A 370 -5.90 -9.90 -5.98
CA ASN A 370 -6.91 -10.90 -6.30
C ASN A 370 -7.92 -11.03 -5.16
N TYR A 371 -7.45 -11.13 -3.91
CA TYR A 371 -8.32 -11.19 -2.75
C TYR A 371 -9.15 -9.91 -2.56
N TYR A 372 -8.54 -8.73 -2.70
CA TYR A 372 -9.26 -7.47 -2.53
C TYR A 372 -10.41 -7.30 -3.53
N GLY A 373 -10.15 -7.56 -4.81
CA GLY A 373 -11.17 -7.48 -5.84
C GLY A 373 -12.25 -8.55 -5.68
N GLU A 374 -11.91 -9.76 -5.21
CA GLU A 374 -12.88 -10.81 -4.89
C GLU A 374 -13.85 -10.35 -3.79
N ARG A 375 -13.35 -9.74 -2.71
CA ARG A 375 -14.20 -9.21 -1.63
C ARG A 375 -15.09 -8.06 -2.11
N CYS A 376 -14.57 -7.19 -2.98
CA CYS A 376 -15.38 -6.15 -3.63
C CYS A 376 -16.48 -6.78 -4.51
N MET A 377 -16.15 -7.82 -5.28
CA MET A 377 -17.14 -8.55 -6.12
C MET A 377 -18.21 -9.24 -5.27
N ILE A 378 -17.84 -9.84 -4.14
CA ILE A 378 -18.81 -10.45 -3.19
C ILE A 378 -19.78 -9.38 -2.65
N TYR A 379 -19.30 -8.20 -2.32
CA TYR A 379 -20.15 -7.10 -1.87
C TYR A 379 -21.18 -6.69 -2.94
N LEU A 380 -20.78 -6.64 -4.21
CA LEU A 380 -21.63 -6.23 -5.34
C LEU A 380 -22.62 -7.31 -5.78
N CYS A 381 -22.15 -8.54 -5.95
CA CYS A 381 -22.86 -9.63 -6.62
C CYS A 381 -23.09 -10.86 -5.73
N GLY A 382 -22.65 -10.81 -4.46
CA GLY A 382 -22.67 -11.96 -3.58
C GLY A 382 -21.65 -13.04 -3.97
N THR A 383 -21.71 -14.18 -3.29
CA THR A 383 -20.75 -15.28 -3.49
C THR A 383 -20.82 -15.94 -4.86
N LYS A 384 -21.90 -15.74 -5.63
CA LYS A 384 -22.04 -16.22 -7.02
C LYS A 384 -21.07 -15.50 -7.99
N GLY A 385 -20.63 -14.28 -7.66
CA GLY A 385 -19.67 -13.52 -8.44
C GLY A 385 -18.23 -14.01 -8.33
N VAL A 386 -17.89 -14.88 -7.38
CA VAL A 386 -16.50 -15.29 -7.10
C VAL A 386 -15.86 -16.05 -8.27
N LEU A 387 -16.54 -17.07 -8.80
CA LEU A 387 -15.98 -17.89 -9.88
C LEU A 387 -15.77 -17.09 -11.17
N PRO A 388 -16.76 -16.33 -11.69
CA PRO A 388 -16.54 -15.45 -12.83
C PRO A 388 -15.39 -14.45 -12.60
N TYR A 389 -15.31 -13.85 -11.40
CA TYR A 389 -14.25 -12.93 -11.05
C TYR A 389 -12.87 -13.58 -11.17
N ARG A 390 -12.66 -14.76 -10.55
CA ARG A 390 -11.37 -15.47 -10.59
C ARG A 390 -10.95 -15.85 -12.00
N VAL A 391 -11.90 -16.35 -12.82
CA VAL A 391 -11.61 -16.71 -14.21
C VAL A 391 -11.17 -15.50 -15.02
N ILE A 392 -11.91 -14.40 -14.95
CA ILE A 392 -11.54 -13.15 -15.63
C ILE A 392 -10.17 -12.65 -15.13
N PHE A 393 -9.93 -12.67 -13.83
CA PHE A 393 -8.65 -12.24 -13.25
C PHE A 393 -7.47 -13.04 -13.81
N ILE A 394 -7.57 -14.37 -13.87
CA ILE A 394 -6.52 -15.23 -14.40
C ILE A 394 -6.29 -14.95 -15.90
N ILE A 395 -7.35 -14.73 -16.69
CA ILE A 395 -7.25 -14.35 -18.12
C ILE A 395 -6.52 -13.01 -18.26
N LEU A 396 -6.83 -12.02 -17.40
CA LEU A 396 -6.17 -10.72 -17.42
C LEU A 396 -4.69 -10.81 -17.03
N VAL A 397 -4.34 -11.65 -16.07
CA VAL A 397 -2.92 -11.95 -15.75
C VAL A 397 -2.20 -12.50 -16.96
N ALA A 398 -2.80 -13.48 -17.66
CA ALA A 398 -2.20 -14.07 -18.87
C ALA A 398 -2.03 -13.04 -19.99
N SER A 399 -2.99 -12.15 -20.19
CA SER A 399 -2.97 -11.13 -21.25
C SER A 399 -2.07 -9.93 -20.94
N GLY A 400 -1.80 -9.66 -19.66
CA GLY A 400 -1.05 -8.49 -19.23
C GLY A 400 0.37 -8.39 -19.79
N ALA A 401 0.99 -9.52 -20.10
CA ALA A 401 2.34 -9.59 -20.68
C ALA A 401 2.44 -8.99 -22.10
N PHE A 402 1.32 -8.85 -22.80
CA PHE A 402 1.28 -8.41 -24.20
C PHE A 402 0.79 -6.98 -24.39
N LEU A 403 0.46 -6.29 -23.29
CA LEU A 403 -0.08 -4.93 -23.31
C LEU A 403 1.03 -3.88 -23.18
N LYS A 404 0.84 -2.72 -23.80
CA LYS A 404 1.81 -1.61 -23.71
C LYS A 404 1.77 -0.98 -22.32
N LEU A 405 2.94 -0.78 -21.73
CA LEU A 405 3.13 -0.37 -20.34
C LEU A 405 2.53 1.02 -20.01
N GLU A 406 2.74 2.02 -20.88
CA GLU A 406 2.46 3.42 -20.56
C GLU A 406 0.97 3.70 -20.28
N ALA A 407 0.09 3.29 -21.19
CA ALA A 407 -1.36 3.47 -21.01
C ALA A 407 -1.91 2.69 -19.80
N ILE A 408 -1.28 1.55 -19.47
CA ILE A 408 -1.65 0.71 -18.33
C ILE A 408 -1.34 1.40 -17.00
N TRP A 409 -0.17 2.01 -16.88
CA TRP A 409 0.20 2.75 -15.68
C TRP A 409 -0.70 3.96 -15.44
N VAL A 410 -1.04 4.69 -16.49
CA VAL A 410 -1.97 5.83 -16.41
C VAL A 410 -3.37 5.36 -15.99
N LEU A 411 -3.85 4.27 -16.56
CA LEU A 411 -5.15 3.70 -16.19
C LEU A 411 -5.15 3.21 -14.73
N ALA A 412 -4.07 2.56 -14.30
CA ALA A 412 -3.90 2.11 -12.92
C ALA A 412 -3.94 3.29 -11.94
N ASP A 413 -3.27 4.38 -12.26
CA ASP A 413 -3.26 5.60 -11.44
C ASP A 413 -4.66 6.19 -11.34
N ILE A 414 -5.39 6.34 -12.45
CA ILE A 414 -6.74 6.89 -12.47
C ILE A 414 -7.68 6.09 -11.56
N VAL A 415 -7.76 4.77 -11.73
CA VAL A 415 -8.70 3.94 -10.94
C VAL A 415 -8.33 3.89 -9.47
N ASN A 416 -7.03 3.90 -9.13
CA ASN A 416 -6.56 4.01 -7.75
C ASN A 416 -7.01 5.33 -7.10
N GLY A 417 -6.81 6.44 -7.79
CA GLY A 417 -7.21 7.76 -7.29
C GLY A 417 -8.72 7.86 -7.06
N LEU A 418 -9.51 7.34 -7.99
CA LEU A 418 -10.97 7.32 -7.87
C LEU A 418 -11.45 6.44 -6.70
N MET A 419 -10.77 5.32 -6.44
CA MET A 419 -11.08 4.43 -5.30
C MET A 419 -10.83 5.11 -3.95
N ALA A 420 -9.83 5.99 -3.86
CA ALA A 420 -9.50 6.68 -2.61
C ALA A 420 -10.63 7.62 -2.13
N ILE A 421 -11.35 8.26 -3.04
CA ILE A 421 -12.33 9.31 -2.71
C ILE A 421 -13.43 8.80 -1.76
N PRO A 422 -14.17 7.71 -2.06
CA PRO A 422 -15.18 7.18 -1.15
C PRO A 422 -14.62 6.81 0.23
N ASN A 423 -13.41 6.25 0.25
CA ASN A 423 -12.75 5.85 1.48
C ASN A 423 -12.40 7.06 2.36
N LEU A 424 -11.77 8.08 1.80
CA LEU A 424 -11.38 9.29 2.54
C LEU A 424 -12.58 10.05 3.10
N ILE A 425 -13.69 10.12 2.35
CA ILE A 425 -14.95 10.67 2.85
C ILE A 425 -15.42 9.90 4.09
N ALA A 426 -15.35 8.57 4.05
CA ALA A 426 -15.75 7.75 5.19
C ALA A 426 -14.82 7.90 6.39
N LEU A 427 -13.50 7.99 6.19
CA LEU A 427 -12.53 8.21 7.25
C LEU A 427 -12.75 9.53 7.97
N LEU A 428 -13.05 10.60 7.22
CA LEU A 428 -13.39 11.91 7.79
C LEU A 428 -14.68 11.84 8.60
N ALA A 429 -15.73 11.26 8.03
CA ALA A 429 -17.03 11.12 8.69
C ALA A 429 -16.95 10.27 9.97
N LEU A 430 -16.18 9.18 9.95
CA LEU A 430 -16.04 8.22 11.04
C LEU A 430 -14.84 8.51 11.97
N SER A 431 -14.14 9.62 11.77
CA SER A 431 -12.97 9.96 12.58
C SER A 431 -13.26 10.06 14.09
N GLY A 432 -14.49 10.43 14.48
CA GLY A 432 -14.95 10.39 15.87
C GLY A 432 -15.08 8.96 16.42
N VAL A 433 -15.47 8.00 15.60
CA VAL A 433 -15.52 6.58 15.98
C VAL A 433 -14.10 6.07 16.22
N VAL A 434 -13.16 6.40 15.33
CA VAL A 434 -11.76 6.03 15.47
C VAL A 434 -11.19 6.49 16.81
N VAL A 435 -11.42 7.74 17.16
CA VAL A 435 -10.97 8.31 18.45
C VAL A 435 -11.58 7.56 19.64
N ARG A 436 -12.88 7.24 19.61
CA ARG A 436 -13.56 6.52 20.70
C ARG A 436 -13.04 5.10 20.88
N GLU A 437 -12.93 4.34 19.82
CA GLU A 437 -12.44 2.96 19.87
C GLU A 437 -10.96 2.90 20.30
N THR A 438 -10.16 3.90 19.89
CA THR A 438 -8.80 4.06 20.39
C THR A 438 -8.76 4.27 21.89
N ALA A 439 -9.59 5.15 22.42
CA ALA A 439 -9.65 5.43 23.85
C ALA A 439 -10.08 4.21 24.67
N LYS A 440 -11.08 3.45 24.20
CA LYS A 440 -11.51 2.20 24.83
C LYS A 440 -10.35 1.19 24.95
N TYR A 441 -9.59 1.02 23.89
CA TYR A 441 -8.47 0.08 23.88
C TYR A 441 -7.37 0.49 24.87
N PHE A 442 -6.99 1.74 24.90
CA PHE A 442 -5.97 2.21 25.85
C PHE A 442 -6.45 2.22 27.30
N ASP A 443 -7.75 2.40 27.55
CA ASP A 443 -8.33 2.23 28.87
C ASP A 443 -8.34 0.75 29.30
N HIS A 444 -8.73 -0.17 28.40
CA HIS A 444 -8.62 -1.61 28.63
C HIS A 444 -7.21 -2.03 29.07
N LEU A 445 -6.18 -1.55 28.39
CA LEU A 445 -4.80 -1.89 28.74
C LEU A 445 -4.39 -1.48 30.17
N LYS A 446 -5.11 -0.53 30.78
CA LYS A 446 -4.89 -0.09 32.16
C LYS A 446 -5.78 -0.78 33.16
N THR A 447 -7.05 -0.96 32.79
CA THR A 447 -8.11 -1.40 33.72
C THR A 447 -8.40 -2.89 33.63
N GLY A 448 -7.99 -3.55 32.52
CA GLY A 448 -8.32 -4.95 32.23
C GLY A 448 -9.78 -5.19 31.85
N LYS A 449 -10.61 -4.14 31.68
CA LYS A 449 -12.02 -4.29 31.29
C LYS A 449 -12.17 -4.91 29.93
N ASP A 450 -13.11 -5.84 29.75
CA ASP A 450 -13.39 -6.46 28.45
C ASP A 450 -14.14 -5.51 27.50
N TYR A 451 -14.12 -5.84 26.19
CA TYR A 451 -14.69 -4.98 25.15
C TYR A 451 -16.20 -4.75 25.34
N GLU A 452 -16.92 -5.78 25.73
CA GLU A 452 -18.36 -5.77 25.96
C GLU A 452 -18.76 -4.81 27.11
N GLU A 453 -17.88 -4.57 28.07
CA GLU A 453 -18.13 -3.64 29.18
C GLU A 453 -18.12 -2.15 28.75
N TYR A 454 -17.67 -1.86 27.53
CA TYR A 454 -17.62 -0.50 26.98
C TYR A 454 -18.80 -0.15 26.06
N GLU A 455 -19.69 -1.09 25.75
CA GLU A 455 -20.78 -0.85 24.79
C GLU A 455 -21.76 0.23 25.26
N ASP A 456 -21.93 0.39 26.57
CA ASP A 456 -22.88 1.34 27.19
C ASP A 456 -22.26 2.69 27.59
N LEU A 457 -20.97 2.93 27.28
CA LEU A 457 -20.31 4.18 27.69
C LEU A 457 -20.65 5.35 26.76
N ASP A 458 -21.16 6.43 27.35
CA ASP A 458 -21.38 7.72 26.68
C ASP A 458 -20.06 8.24 26.04
N PRO A 459 -20.07 8.45 24.72
CA PRO A 459 -18.89 8.88 23.97
C PRO A 459 -18.23 10.19 24.48
N SER A 460 -19.01 11.06 25.16
CA SER A 460 -18.53 12.35 25.67
C SER A 460 -17.67 12.20 26.95
N LYS A 461 -17.74 11.06 27.62
CA LYS A 461 -17.04 10.81 28.90
C LYS A 461 -15.66 10.18 28.75
N VAL A 462 -15.29 9.74 27.56
CA VAL A 462 -14.00 9.09 27.29
C VAL A 462 -12.94 10.13 26.93
N ASN A 463 -12.02 10.40 27.87
CA ASN A 463 -10.96 11.37 27.66
C ASN A 463 -9.69 10.73 27.06
N VAL A 464 -9.58 10.75 25.73
CA VAL A 464 -8.41 10.26 24.97
C VAL A 464 -7.10 10.88 25.44
N SER A 465 -7.14 12.13 25.93
CA SER A 465 -5.98 12.87 26.42
C SER A 465 -5.31 12.22 27.64
N LYS A 466 -6.14 11.71 28.54
CA LYS A 466 -5.67 11.02 29.75
C LYS A 466 -5.19 9.60 29.45
N ALA A 467 -5.83 8.94 28.46
CA ALA A 467 -5.55 7.56 28.11
C ALA A 467 -4.21 7.38 27.36
N VAL A 468 -3.86 8.30 26.46
CA VAL A 468 -2.60 8.23 25.69
C VAL A 468 -1.39 8.72 26.52
N LYS A 469 -1.53 9.79 27.32
CA LYS A 469 -0.44 10.32 28.13
C LYS A 469 0.00 9.44 29.31
N SER A 470 -0.86 8.62 29.85
CA SER A 470 -0.57 7.82 31.04
C SER A 470 0.05 6.45 30.71
N LEU A 471 0.50 6.23 29.51
CA LEU A 471 1.36 5.10 29.11
C LEU A 471 2.84 5.48 29.12
N GLU A 472 3.17 6.74 29.40
CA GLU A 472 4.55 7.26 29.52
C GLU A 472 5.09 7.16 30.96
N ASP A 473 4.23 6.88 31.94
CA ASP A 473 4.57 6.55 33.33
C ASP A 473 4.55 5.02 33.56
#